data_43633ec1c1d4b36f62fc76b006d8c162
#
_entry.id   43633ec1c1d4b36f62fc76b006d8c162
#
_cell.length_a   1.000
_cell.length_b   1.000
_cell.length_c   1.000
_cell.angle_alpha   90.00
_cell.angle_beta   90.00
_cell.angle_gamma   90.00
#
_symmetry.space_group_name_H-M   'P 1'
#
loop_
_entity.id
_entity.type
_entity.pdbx_description
1 polymer ?
#
loop_
_entity_poly.entity_id
_entity_poly.type
_entity_poly.pdbx_seq_one_letter_code
_entity_poly.pdbx_strand_id
1 'polypeptide(L)'
;MNYTVGIDSGSTATKGILLAAGVTVRRFLCPTPFRPADAIHEAWETLRAGLTETPFLTLTGYGRQLVDFADKQVTEISCHGLGARLLAPDTRTVIDIGGQDSKVIQLDAGGNLSDFLMNDKCAAGTGRFLEVISRTLGASVEQLDAITDGVEPHAITSMCTVFAESEVISLIGRGEPRENIARGVIDSVVSRVATMAGQAAGAPYYLTGCLCENAFVHGEPRMLPGEFHFSGEGKVVADEDA
;
A
#
# COMPACT_ATOMS: atom_id res chain seq x y z
N MET A 1 16.36 -10.41 27.29
CA MET A 1 15.08 -10.27 26.56
C MET A 1 15.37 -10.47 25.09
N ASN A 2 14.60 -11.29 24.37
CA ASN A 2 14.83 -11.43 22.93
C ASN A 2 14.27 -10.21 22.20
N TYR A 3 15.17 -9.36 21.72
CA TYR A 3 14.83 -8.21 20.89
C TYR A 3 14.99 -8.57 19.42
N THR A 4 14.03 -8.17 18.59
CA THR A 4 14.12 -8.28 17.13
C THR A 4 13.74 -6.95 16.49
N VAL A 5 14.45 -6.59 15.43
CA VAL A 5 14.18 -5.40 14.61
C VAL A 5 13.78 -5.85 13.21
N GLY A 6 12.70 -5.28 12.71
CA GLY A 6 12.32 -5.36 11.30
C GLY A 6 12.40 -3.98 10.67
N ILE A 7 13.07 -3.86 9.52
CA ILE A 7 13.12 -2.63 8.72
C ILE A 7 12.67 -2.94 7.30
N ASP A 8 11.68 -2.17 6.83
CA ASP A 8 11.23 -2.13 5.44
C ASP A 8 11.79 -0.85 4.79
N SER A 9 12.76 -1.04 3.90
CA SER A 9 13.31 0.04 3.08
C SER A 9 12.58 0.11 1.75
N GLY A 10 11.40 0.76 1.78
CA GLY A 10 10.57 0.98 0.59
C GLY A 10 11.10 2.10 -0.31
N SER A 11 10.54 2.23 -1.51
CA SER A 11 10.91 3.27 -2.48
C SER A 11 10.51 4.69 -2.03
N THR A 12 9.43 4.83 -1.26
CA THR A 12 8.87 6.11 -0.82
C THR A 12 9.14 6.37 0.66
N ALA A 13 9.05 5.36 1.51
CA ALA A 13 9.26 5.48 2.94
C ALA A 13 10.02 4.28 3.50
N THR A 14 10.89 4.55 4.48
CA THR A 14 11.56 3.53 5.30
C THR A 14 10.85 3.44 6.64
N LYS A 15 10.44 2.22 7.00
CA LYS A 15 9.69 1.91 8.21
C LYS A 15 10.45 0.90 9.04
N GLY A 16 10.35 1.00 10.37
CA GLY A 16 11.01 0.05 11.23
C GLY A 16 10.25 -0.18 12.53
N ILE A 17 10.39 -1.38 13.08
CA ILE A 17 9.84 -1.75 14.37
C ILE A 17 10.88 -2.48 15.21
N LEU A 18 10.84 -2.24 16.53
CA LEU A 18 11.54 -3.05 17.52
C LEU A 18 10.50 -3.85 18.30
N LEU A 19 10.70 -5.16 18.36
CA LEU A 19 9.90 -6.07 19.17
C LEU A 19 10.69 -6.54 20.38
N ALA A 20 10.02 -6.58 21.53
CA ALA A 20 10.51 -7.24 22.74
C ALA A 20 9.56 -8.38 23.09
N ALA A 21 10.02 -9.62 23.04
CA ALA A 21 9.20 -10.81 23.23
C ALA A 21 7.91 -10.82 22.37
N GLY A 22 8.01 -10.39 21.11
CA GLY A 22 6.88 -10.33 20.17
C GLY A 22 5.98 -9.09 20.27
N VAL A 23 6.23 -8.20 21.24
CA VAL A 23 5.45 -6.95 21.40
C VAL A 23 6.20 -5.77 20.81
N THR A 24 5.54 -4.94 20.04
CA THR A 24 6.13 -3.70 19.48
C THR A 24 6.40 -2.69 20.59
N VAL A 25 7.68 -2.31 20.79
CA VAL A 25 8.11 -1.35 21.79
C VAL A 25 8.62 -0.05 21.21
N ARG A 26 9.04 -0.04 19.96
CA ARG A 26 9.42 1.17 19.21
C ARG A 26 9.01 1.07 17.76
N ARG A 27 8.78 2.23 17.15
CA ARG A 27 8.51 2.39 15.72
C ARG A 27 9.41 3.48 15.16
N PHE A 28 9.74 3.33 13.87
CA PHE A 28 10.48 4.30 13.07
C PHE A 28 9.76 4.49 11.74
N LEU A 29 9.69 5.72 11.27
CA LEU A 29 9.14 6.07 9.96
C LEU A 29 9.84 7.32 9.45
N CYS A 30 10.39 7.28 8.25
CA CYS A 30 10.86 8.46 7.52
C CYS A 30 10.62 8.32 6.02
N PRO A 31 10.55 9.42 5.27
CA PRO A 31 10.65 9.37 3.81
C PRO A 31 11.99 8.73 3.41
N THR A 32 11.97 7.85 2.40
CA THR A 32 13.22 7.25 1.89
C THR A 32 14.03 8.31 1.14
N PRO A 33 15.24 8.65 1.59
CA PRO A 33 16.09 9.65 0.95
C PRO A 33 16.69 9.13 -0.36
N PHE A 34 17.40 10.00 -1.09
CA PHE A 34 18.14 9.63 -2.30
C PHE A 34 19.12 8.46 -2.07
N ARG A 35 19.67 8.35 -0.88
CA ARG A 35 20.50 7.22 -0.44
C ARG A 35 19.72 6.37 0.59
N PRO A 36 18.98 5.35 0.17
CA PRO A 36 18.14 4.58 1.10
C PRO A 36 18.91 3.90 2.23
N ALA A 37 20.20 3.56 1.99
CA ALA A 37 21.07 3.01 3.02
C ALA A 37 21.17 3.93 4.26
N ASP A 38 21.16 5.26 4.07
CA ASP A 38 21.25 6.22 5.18
C ASP A 38 20.01 6.10 6.09
N ALA A 39 18.82 5.93 5.51
CA ALA A 39 17.58 5.71 6.28
C ALA A 39 17.57 4.34 7.00
N ILE A 40 18.16 3.31 6.39
CA ILE A 40 18.30 2.00 7.05
C ILE A 40 19.22 2.13 8.29
N HIS A 41 20.34 2.83 8.16
CA HIS A 41 21.25 3.08 9.28
C HIS A 41 20.58 3.90 10.38
N GLU A 42 19.86 4.98 10.02
CA GLU A 42 19.14 5.82 10.98
C GLU A 42 18.06 5.01 11.72
N ALA A 43 17.27 4.20 10.99
CA ALA A 43 16.27 3.33 11.57
C ALA A 43 16.89 2.32 12.55
N TRP A 44 18.00 1.70 12.16
CA TRP A 44 18.72 0.74 12.99
C TRP A 44 19.21 1.38 14.28
N GLU A 45 19.91 2.52 14.20
CA GLU A 45 20.44 3.21 15.38
C GLU A 45 19.32 3.71 16.29
N THR A 46 18.22 4.24 15.72
CA THR A 46 17.08 4.72 16.49
C THR A 46 16.37 3.58 17.24
N LEU A 47 16.14 2.46 16.55
CA LEU A 47 15.40 1.34 17.15
C LEU A 47 16.20 0.63 18.24
N ARG A 48 17.51 0.46 18.06
CA ARG A 48 18.37 -0.22 19.03
C ARG A 48 18.88 0.68 20.17
N ALA A 49 18.63 1.99 20.13
CA ALA A 49 19.17 2.93 21.10
C ALA A 49 18.87 2.53 22.54
N GLY A 50 19.90 2.50 23.40
CA GLY A 50 19.79 2.15 24.82
C GLY A 50 19.60 0.66 25.12
N LEU A 51 19.66 -0.22 24.12
CA LEU A 51 19.71 -1.66 24.37
C LEU A 51 21.14 -2.10 24.69
N THR A 52 21.28 -3.01 25.63
CA THR A 52 22.57 -3.61 26.01
C THR A 52 22.94 -4.80 25.14
N GLU A 53 21.95 -5.44 24.53
CA GLU A 53 22.08 -6.57 23.63
C GLU A 53 21.78 -6.12 22.21
N THR A 54 22.53 -6.63 21.21
CA THR A 54 22.25 -6.38 19.79
C THR A 54 21.01 -7.18 19.37
N PRO A 55 19.92 -6.52 18.93
CA PRO A 55 18.75 -7.24 18.45
C PRO A 55 19.00 -7.94 17.12
N PHE A 56 18.27 -9.00 16.85
CA PHE A 56 18.27 -9.67 15.54
C PHE A 56 17.60 -8.76 14.50
N LEU A 57 18.30 -8.46 13.40
CA LEU A 57 17.82 -7.56 12.35
C LEU A 57 17.34 -8.33 11.12
N THR A 58 16.07 -8.10 10.75
CA THR A 58 15.51 -8.52 9.46
C THR A 58 15.27 -7.30 8.58
N LEU A 59 15.81 -7.32 7.36
CA LEU A 59 15.55 -6.31 6.33
C LEU A 59 14.59 -6.83 5.26
N THR A 60 13.72 -5.93 4.80
CA THR A 60 12.83 -6.15 3.65
C THR A 60 12.72 -4.87 2.80
N GLY A 61 11.89 -4.91 1.77
CA GLY A 61 11.69 -3.82 0.84
C GLY A 61 12.74 -3.78 -0.27
N TYR A 62 12.63 -2.75 -1.10
CA TYR A 62 13.52 -2.52 -2.25
C TYR A 62 14.99 -2.38 -1.83
N GLY A 63 15.24 -1.69 -0.71
CA GLY A 63 16.58 -1.41 -0.20
C GLY A 63 17.20 -2.53 0.64
N ARG A 64 16.57 -3.71 0.80
CA ARG A 64 17.05 -4.77 1.71
C ARG A 64 18.47 -5.28 1.46
N GLN A 65 19.02 -5.06 0.26
CA GLN A 65 20.36 -5.49 -0.13
C GLN A 65 21.41 -4.37 -0.08
N LEU A 66 21.05 -3.16 0.33
CA LEU A 66 21.92 -1.98 0.31
C LEU A 66 22.89 -1.92 1.49
N VAL A 67 22.71 -2.78 2.48
CA VAL A 67 23.59 -2.91 3.65
C VAL A 67 23.89 -4.39 3.92
N ASP A 68 25.02 -4.66 4.57
CA ASP A 68 25.56 -6.00 4.81
C ASP A 68 25.45 -6.48 6.27
N PHE A 69 24.97 -5.62 7.17
CA PHE A 69 24.91 -5.92 8.61
C PHE A 69 23.60 -6.56 9.08
N ALA A 70 22.67 -6.88 8.16
CA ALA A 70 21.41 -7.54 8.52
C ALA A 70 21.62 -9.05 8.74
N ASP A 71 21.04 -9.58 9.81
CA ASP A 71 21.05 -11.01 10.10
C ASP A 71 20.22 -11.81 9.09
N LYS A 72 19.15 -11.19 8.57
CA LYS A 72 18.25 -11.81 7.59
C LYS A 72 17.69 -10.79 6.60
N GLN A 73 17.59 -11.22 5.34
CA GLN A 73 16.88 -10.50 4.30
C GLN A 73 15.67 -11.32 3.83
N VAL A 74 14.51 -10.68 3.76
CA VAL A 74 13.25 -11.33 3.36
C VAL A 74 12.60 -10.51 2.26
N THR A 75 11.89 -11.15 1.35
CA THR A 75 11.17 -10.43 0.30
C THR A 75 10.01 -9.64 0.89
N GLU A 76 9.74 -8.47 0.32
CA GLU A 76 8.63 -7.61 0.70
C GLU A 76 7.29 -8.35 0.65
N ILE A 77 7.06 -9.13 -0.41
CA ILE A 77 5.84 -9.93 -0.60
C ILE A 77 5.64 -10.92 0.56
N SER A 78 6.70 -11.63 0.97
CA SER A 78 6.64 -12.55 2.11
C SER A 78 6.35 -11.83 3.42
N CYS A 79 6.98 -10.65 3.64
CA CYS A 79 6.74 -9.85 4.84
C CYS A 79 5.31 -9.30 4.90
N HIS A 80 4.76 -8.82 3.76
CA HIS A 80 3.38 -8.36 3.66
C HIS A 80 2.38 -9.47 4.00
N GLY A 81 2.53 -10.65 3.36
CA GLY A 81 1.66 -11.80 3.63
C GLY A 81 1.68 -12.22 5.11
N LEU A 82 2.88 -12.34 5.69
CA LEU A 82 3.03 -12.68 7.11
C LEU A 82 2.45 -11.61 8.04
N GLY A 83 2.69 -10.33 7.73
CA GLY A 83 2.17 -9.20 8.51
C GLY A 83 0.65 -9.13 8.48
N ALA A 84 0.05 -9.26 7.30
CA ALA A 84 -1.41 -9.32 7.15
C ALA A 84 -2.02 -10.47 7.96
N ARG A 85 -1.42 -11.64 7.89
CA ARG A 85 -1.85 -12.82 8.63
C ARG A 85 -1.73 -12.67 10.14
N LEU A 86 -0.69 -11.96 10.61
CA LEU A 86 -0.53 -11.66 12.05
C LEU A 86 -1.64 -10.72 12.56
N LEU A 87 -2.06 -9.76 11.73
CA LEU A 87 -3.09 -8.77 12.09
C LEU A 87 -4.51 -9.29 11.87
N ALA A 88 -4.71 -10.10 10.83
CA ALA A 88 -5.97 -10.74 10.46
C ALA A 88 -5.73 -12.22 10.12
N PRO A 89 -5.85 -13.14 11.08
CA PRO A 89 -5.46 -14.55 10.93
C PRO A 89 -6.15 -15.32 9.80
N ASP A 90 -7.33 -14.89 9.39
CA ASP A 90 -8.11 -15.55 8.33
C ASP A 90 -7.81 -15.03 6.93
N THR A 91 -6.96 -13.99 6.79
CA THR A 91 -6.60 -13.41 5.51
C THR A 91 -6.15 -14.45 4.49
N ARG A 92 -6.73 -14.40 3.30
CA ARG A 92 -6.39 -15.23 2.14
C ARG A 92 -5.72 -14.43 1.03
N THR A 93 -6.11 -13.18 0.88
CA THR A 93 -5.57 -12.30 -0.16
C THR A 93 -5.20 -10.96 0.46
N VAL A 94 -3.98 -10.51 0.21
CA VAL A 94 -3.54 -9.16 0.55
C VAL A 94 -3.52 -8.33 -0.73
N ILE A 95 -4.17 -7.18 -0.71
CA ILE A 95 -4.14 -6.19 -1.77
C ILE A 95 -3.32 -5.02 -1.27
N ASP A 96 -2.17 -4.78 -1.87
CA ASP A 96 -1.27 -3.69 -1.53
C ASP A 96 -1.26 -2.65 -2.65
N ILE A 97 -1.68 -1.41 -2.33
CA ILE A 97 -1.65 -0.29 -3.26
C ILE A 97 -0.56 0.67 -2.78
N GLY A 98 0.65 0.41 -3.25
CA GLY A 98 1.83 1.20 -2.92
C GLY A 98 1.93 2.52 -3.68
N GLY A 99 2.96 3.31 -3.35
CA GLY A 99 3.24 4.56 -4.04
C GLY A 99 3.66 4.38 -5.50
N GLN A 100 4.42 3.32 -5.80
CA GLN A 100 4.97 3.08 -7.15
C GLN A 100 4.54 1.76 -7.77
N ASP A 101 4.01 0.85 -7.00
CA ASP A 101 3.57 -0.47 -7.43
C ASP A 101 2.24 -0.86 -6.75
N SER A 102 1.62 -1.91 -7.27
CA SER A 102 0.45 -2.53 -6.64
C SER A 102 0.64 -4.04 -6.67
N LYS A 103 0.22 -4.71 -5.61
CA LYS A 103 0.39 -6.15 -5.44
C LYS A 103 -0.89 -6.82 -4.99
N VAL A 104 -1.11 -8.03 -5.45
CA VAL A 104 -2.11 -8.94 -4.91
C VAL A 104 -1.36 -10.20 -4.49
N ILE A 105 -1.39 -10.53 -3.20
CA ILE A 105 -0.64 -11.62 -2.59
C ILE A 105 -1.65 -12.65 -2.11
N GLN A 106 -1.52 -13.90 -2.57
CA GLN A 106 -2.36 -15.01 -2.16
C GLN A 106 -1.68 -15.83 -1.08
N LEU A 107 -2.45 -16.21 -0.08
CA LEU A 107 -2.00 -17.04 1.02
C LEU A 107 -2.77 -18.38 1.03
N ASP A 108 -2.06 -19.47 1.27
CA ASP A 108 -2.67 -20.78 1.48
C ASP A 108 -3.38 -20.89 2.85
N ALA A 109 -4.02 -22.01 3.11
CA ALA A 109 -4.70 -22.27 4.37
C ALA A 109 -3.75 -22.19 5.60
N GLY A 110 -2.48 -22.49 5.41
CA GLY A 110 -1.44 -22.37 6.43
C GLY A 110 -0.93 -20.93 6.63
N GLY A 111 -1.33 -19.99 5.75
CA GLY A 111 -0.86 -18.61 5.76
C GLY A 111 0.49 -18.41 5.07
N ASN A 112 0.94 -19.37 4.28
CA ASN A 112 2.14 -19.22 3.48
C ASN A 112 1.80 -18.57 2.14
N LEU A 113 2.77 -17.86 1.58
CA LEU A 113 2.66 -17.33 0.23
C LEU A 113 2.42 -18.47 -0.78
N SER A 114 1.28 -18.42 -1.48
CA SER A 114 0.95 -19.39 -2.53
C SER A 114 1.19 -18.82 -3.93
N ASP A 115 0.82 -17.56 -4.16
CA ASP A 115 1.01 -16.87 -5.43
C ASP A 115 0.99 -15.36 -5.23
N PHE A 116 1.42 -14.59 -6.23
CA PHE A 116 1.28 -13.14 -6.23
C PHE A 116 1.23 -12.57 -7.64
N LEU A 117 0.51 -11.45 -7.77
CA LEU A 117 0.51 -10.60 -8.94
C LEU A 117 1.07 -9.24 -8.55
N MET A 118 1.86 -8.62 -9.43
CA MET A 118 2.48 -7.34 -9.17
C MET A 118 2.47 -6.46 -10.42
N ASN A 119 2.04 -5.21 -10.24
CA ASN A 119 2.21 -4.15 -11.21
C ASN A 119 3.33 -3.21 -10.74
N ASP A 120 4.54 -3.44 -11.21
CA ASP A 120 5.74 -2.63 -10.93
C ASP A 120 6.27 -1.88 -12.17
N LYS A 121 5.57 -2.00 -13.30
CA LYS A 121 5.98 -1.43 -14.59
C LYS A 121 5.16 -0.21 -14.99
N CYS A 122 3.96 -0.05 -14.45
CA CYS A 122 3.05 1.00 -14.85
C CYS A 122 2.51 1.74 -13.62
N ALA A 123 2.68 3.07 -13.58
CA ALA A 123 2.16 3.90 -12.50
C ALA A 123 0.63 3.89 -12.39
N ALA A 124 -0.06 3.55 -13.49
CA ALA A 124 -1.51 3.40 -13.47
C ALA A 124 -1.96 2.30 -12.49
N GLY A 125 -2.87 2.63 -11.57
CA GLY A 125 -3.28 1.74 -10.48
C GLY A 125 -2.39 1.81 -9.24
N THR A 126 -1.55 2.86 -9.11
CA THR A 126 -0.68 3.10 -7.96
C THR A 126 -0.89 4.49 -7.39
N GLY A 127 -0.35 4.75 -6.19
CA GLY A 127 -0.39 6.07 -5.57
C GLY A 127 0.26 7.16 -6.42
N ARG A 128 1.28 6.82 -7.21
CA ARG A 128 1.93 7.76 -8.13
C ARG A 128 0.99 8.29 -9.21
N PHE A 129 0.09 7.47 -9.71
CA PHE A 129 -0.93 7.92 -10.66
C PHE A 129 -1.82 8.99 -10.01
N LEU A 130 -2.35 8.73 -8.80
CA LEU A 130 -3.17 9.69 -8.08
C LEU A 130 -2.40 10.96 -7.76
N GLU A 131 -1.15 10.87 -7.34
CA GLU A 131 -0.31 12.02 -7.03
C GLU A 131 -0.13 12.96 -8.24
N VAL A 132 0.16 12.40 -9.42
CA VAL A 132 0.34 13.19 -10.66
C VAL A 132 -0.97 13.88 -11.03
N ILE A 133 -2.07 13.12 -11.08
CA ILE A 133 -3.35 13.68 -11.53
C ILE A 133 -3.94 14.67 -10.50
N SER A 134 -3.79 14.41 -9.21
CA SER A 134 -4.25 15.34 -8.16
C SER A 134 -3.57 16.71 -8.29
N ARG A 135 -2.26 16.74 -8.57
CA ARG A 135 -1.53 18.00 -8.81
C ARG A 135 -2.11 18.74 -10.01
N THR A 136 -2.42 18.06 -11.11
CA THR A 136 -3.04 18.64 -12.31
C THR A 136 -4.42 19.21 -11.99
N LEU A 137 -5.15 18.57 -11.07
CA LEU A 137 -6.45 19.05 -10.57
C LEU A 137 -6.32 20.16 -9.50
N GLY A 138 -5.10 20.53 -9.08
CA GLY A 138 -4.89 21.50 -8.00
C GLY A 138 -5.36 21.01 -6.64
N ALA A 139 -5.22 19.69 -6.37
CA ALA A 139 -5.56 19.04 -5.10
C ALA A 139 -4.38 18.21 -4.58
N SER A 140 -4.41 17.83 -3.30
CA SER A 140 -3.59 16.74 -2.79
C SER A 140 -4.38 15.41 -2.84
N VAL A 141 -3.67 14.29 -2.72
CA VAL A 141 -4.32 12.96 -2.69
C VAL A 141 -5.27 12.84 -1.51
N GLU A 142 -4.92 13.42 -0.36
CA GLU A 142 -5.73 13.40 0.87
C GLU A 142 -7.03 14.22 0.73
N GLN A 143 -7.06 15.18 -0.20
CA GLN A 143 -8.24 15.99 -0.46
C GLN A 143 -9.23 15.34 -1.43
N LEU A 144 -8.81 14.29 -2.15
CA LEU A 144 -9.65 13.64 -3.15
C LEU A 144 -10.95 13.11 -2.54
N ASP A 145 -10.90 12.51 -1.35
CA ASP A 145 -12.08 11.97 -0.68
C ASP A 145 -13.15 13.02 -0.47
N ALA A 146 -12.75 14.19 0.07
CA ALA A 146 -13.68 15.26 0.39
C ALA A 146 -14.33 15.89 -0.86
N ILE A 147 -13.62 15.93 -1.99
CA ILE A 147 -14.14 16.57 -3.21
C ILE A 147 -14.90 15.61 -4.12
N THR A 148 -14.89 14.30 -3.85
CA THR A 148 -15.50 13.28 -4.73
C THR A 148 -16.69 12.57 -4.09
N ASP A 149 -17.05 12.92 -2.86
CA ASP A 149 -18.19 12.31 -2.16
C ASP A 149 -19.51 12.66 -2.85
N GLY A 150 -20.32 11.63 -3.15
CA GLY A 150 -21.61 11.77 -3.80
C GLY A 150 -21.59 12.27 -5.25
N VAL A 151 -20.42 12.30 -5.90
CA VAL A 151 -20.23 12.86 -7.24
C VAL A 151 -20.20 11.75 -8.30
N GLU A 152 -20.86 12.00 -9.43
CA GLU A 152 -20.82 11.10 -10.58
C GLU A 152 -19.44 11.14 -11.28
N PRO A 153 -18.82 10.00 -11.59
CA PRO A 153 -17.51 9.96 -12.21
C PRO A 153 -17.55 10.38 -13.70
N HIS A 154 -16.62 11.21 -14.12
CA HIS A 154 -16.30 11.33 -15.54
C HIS A 154 -15.29 10.22 -15.91
N ALA A 155 -15.68 9.33 -16.82
CA ALA A 155 -14.84 8.18 -17.19
C ALA A 155 -13.48 8.62 -17.76
N ILE A 156 -12.39 8.15 -17.16
CA ILE A 156 -11.03 8.32 -17.68
C ILE A 156 -10.70 7.11 -18.53
N THR A 157 -10.51 7.35 -19.82
CA THR A 157 -10.32 6.28 -20.82
C THR A 157 -8.87 5.87 -21.01
N SER A 158 -7.95 6.79 -20.73
CA SER A 158 -6.52 6.58 -20.91
C SER A 158 -5.92 5.66 -19.85
N MET A 159 -5.25 4.62 -20.30
CA MET A 159 -4.62 3.64 -19.42
C MET A 159 -3.24 4.08 -18.90
N CYS A 160 -2.51 4.86 -19.67
CA CYS A 160 -1.18 5.34 -19.32
C CYS A 160 -1.29 6.66 -18.55
N THR A 161 -0.53 6.83 -17.49
CA THR A 161 -0.51 8.06 -16.66
C THR A 161 -0.28 9.31 -17.48
N VAL A 162 0.64 9.28 -18.45
CA VAL A 162 0.94 10.43 -19.31
C VAL A 162 -0.25 10.83 -20.18
N PHE A 163 -0.93 9.84 -20.77
CA PHE A 163 -2.12 10.11 -21.58
C PHE A 163 -3.33 10.49 -20.72
N ALA A 164 -3.48 9.90 -19.54
CA ALA A 164 -4.52 10.27 -18.59
C ALA A 164 -4.35 11.72 -18.11
N GLU A 165 -3.12 12.17 -17.85
CA GLU A 165 -2.84 13.57 -17.52
C GLU A 165 -3.27 14.52 -18.66
N SER A 166 -2.95 14.17 -19.90
CA SER A 166 -3.36 14.93 -21.09
C SER A 166 -4.89 14.94 -21.28
N GLU A 167 -5.56 13.81 -21.01
CA GLU A 167 -7.02 13.68 -21.04
C GLU A 167 -7.66 14.59 -19.97
N VAL A 168 -7.15 14.55 -18.74
CA VAL A 168 -7.60 15.40 -17.63
C VAL A 168 -7.45 16.89 -17.95
N ILE A 169 -6.31 17.31 -18.50
CA ILE A 169 -6.09 18.69 -18.94
C ILE A 169 -7.13 19.09 -20.01
N SER A 170 -7.42 18.19 -20.95
CA SER A 170 -8.44 18.43 -21.98
C SER A 170 -9.85 18.55 -21.40
N LEU A 171 -10.20 17.75 -20.40
CA LEU A 171 -11.49 17.82 -19.69
C LEU A 171 -11.63 19.13 -18.93
N ILE A 172 -10.59 19.57 -18.21
CA ILE A 172 -10.55 20.88 -17.55
C ILE A 172 -10.77 22.01 -18.58
N GLY A 173 -10.09 21.93 -19.74
CA GLY A 173 -10.25 22.91 -20.81
C GLY A 173 -11.65 22.95 -21.43
N ARG A 174 -12.42 21.88 -21.33
CA ARG A 174 -13.84 21.80 -21.76
C ARG A 174 -14.82 22.27 -20.69
N GLY A 175 -14.35 22.59 -19.49
CA GLY A 175 -15.19 23.03 -18.37
C GLY A 175 -15.85 21.90 -17.62
N GLU A 176 -15.37 20.67 -17.73
CA GLU A 176 -15.87 19.56 -16.92
C GLU A 176 -15.62 19.82 -15.44
N PRO A 177 -16.59 19.52 -14.55
CA PRO A 177 -16.42 19.70 -13.11
C PRO A 177 -15.21 18.93 -12.60
N ARG A 178 -14.39 19.61 -11.80
CA ARG A 178 -13.17 19.06 -11.21
C ARG A 178 -13.44 17.79 -10.40
N GLU A 179 -14.52 17.79 -9.66
CA GLU A 179 -14.98 16.74 -8.78
C GLU A 179 -15.30 15.46 -9.56
N ASN A 180 -16.00 15.61 -10.71
CA ASN A 180 -16.34 14.49 -11.60
C ASN A 180 -15.10 13.87 -12.23
N ILE A 181 -14.12 14.71 -12.63
CA ILE A 181 -12.81 14.23 -13.15
C ILE A 181 -12.06 13.48 -12.04
N ALA A 182 -11.96 14.06 -10.84
CA ALA A 182 -11.28 13.46 -9.70
C ALA A 182 -11.89 12.09 -9.35
N ARG A 183 -13.22 11.99 -9.35
CA ARG A 183 -13.92 10.72 -9.11
C ARG A 183 -13.60 9.68 -10.19
N GLY A 184 -13.60 10.06 -11.45
CA GLY A 184 -13.23 9.15 -12.56
C GLY A 184 -11.80 8.65 -12.48
N VAL A 185 -10.89 9.48 -11.96
CA VAL A 185 -9.49 9.08 -11.71
C VAL A 185 -9.40 8.01 -10.63
N ILE A 186 -10.11 8.17 -9.51
CA ILE A 186 -10.18 7.17 -8.45
C ILE A 186 -10.77 5.87 -8.98
N ASP A 187 -11.91 5.93 -9.66
CA ASP A 187 -12.57 4.76 -10.26
C ASP A 187 -11.65 4.01 -11.22
N SER A 188 -10.80 4.72 -11.96
CA SER A 188 -9.79 4.12 -12.83
C SER A 188 -8.76 3.30 -12.06
N VAL A 189 -8.26 3.80 -10.93
CA VAL A 189 -7.32 3.06 -10.05
C VAL A 189 -8.00 1.84 -9.44
N VAL A 190 -9.18 2.04 -8.86
CA VAL A 190 -10.00 1.00 -8.24
C VAL A 190 -10.27 -0.15 -9.21
N SER A 191 -10.74 0.16 -10.43
CA SER A 191 -11.05 -0.84 -11.45
C SER A 191 -9.83 -1.69 -11.86
N ARG A 192 -8.63 -1.09 -11.87
CA ARG A 192 -7.39 -1.81 -12.21
C ARG A 192 -6.98 -2.77 -11.12
N VAL A 193 -7.00 -2.29 -9.87
CA VAL A 193 -6.68 -3.13 -8.72
C VAL A 193 -7.70 -4.25 -8.59
N ALA A 194 -8.99 -3.97 -8.79
CA ALA A 194 -10.05 -4.97 -8.79
C ALA A 194 -9.86 -6.03 -9.88
N THR A 195 -9.45 -5.62 -11.10
CA THR A 195 -9.15 -6.57 -12.19
C THR A 195 -7.98 -7.47 -11.83
N MET A 196 -6.93 -6.91 -11.22
CA MET A 196 -5.77 -7.70 -10.77
C MET A 196 -6.15 -8.64 -9.62
N ALA A 197 -6.95 -8.16 -8.65
CA ALA A 197 -7.44 -8.96 -7.54
C ALA A 197 -8.41 -10.07 -7.99
N GLY A 198 -9.27 -9.80 -8.97
CA GLY A 198 -10.19 -10.80 -9.53
C GLY A 198 -9.52 -11.99 -10.20
N GLN A 199 -8.28 -11.85 -10.66
CA GLN A 199 -7.46 -12.95 -11.16
C GLN A 199 -6.91 -13.86 -10.05
N ALA A 200 -6.86 -13.34 -8.82
CA ALA A 200 -6.21 -13.93 -7.67
C ALA A 200 -7.20 -14.31 -6.54
N ALA A 201 -8.49 -14.41 -6.82
CA ALA A 201 -9.55 -14.30 -5.83
C ALA A 201 -9.60 -15.40 -4.76
N GLY A 202 -9.53 -14.98 -3.51
CA GLY A 202 -9.88 -15.75 -2.31
C GLY A 202 -10.11 -14.81 -1.13
N ALA A 203 -11.38 -14.69 -0.67
CA ALA A 203 -11.71 -13.98 0.57
C ALA A 203 -11.27 -14.81 1.80
N PRO A 204 -11.01 -14.21 2.98
CA PRO A 204 -11.04 -12.76 3.26
C PRO A 204 -9.85 -11.97 2.70
N TYR A 205 -10.10 -10.72 2.38
CA TYR A 205 -9.10 -9.80 1.86
C TYR A 205 -8.53 -8.90 2.96
N TYR A 206 -7.26 -8.50 2.79
CA TYR A 206 -6.61 -7.52 3.64
C TYR A 206 -5.98 -6.42 2.78
N LEU A 207 -6.37 -5.16 2.99
CA LEU A 207 -5.88 -4.03 2.23
C LEU A 207 -4.69 -3.38 2.93
N THR A 208 -3.64 -3.07 2.18
CA THR A 208 -2.42 -2.40 2.66
C THR A 208 -1.95 -1.34 1.66
N GLY A 209 -0.92 -0.61 2.02
CA GLY A 209 -0.30 0.40 1.17
C GLY A 209 -0.73 1.82 1.49
N CYS A 210 -0.13 2.81 0.80
CA CYS A 210 -0.36 4.22 1.10
C CYS A 210 -1.78 4.73 0.77
N LEU A 211 -2.54 3.99 -0.04
CA LEU A 211 -3.92 4.32 -0.37
C LEU A 211 -4.95 3.60 0.51
N CYS A 212 -4.53 2.73 1.41
CA CYS A 212 -5.46 2.02 2.29
C CYS A 212 -6.15 2.94 3.32
N GLU A 213 -5.68 4.15 3.54
CA GLU A 213 -6.33 5.16 4.40
C GLU A 213 -7.33 6.04 3.63
N ASN A 214 -7.40 5.90 2.29
CA ASN A 214 -8.30 6.69 1.48
C ASN A 214 -9.71 6.09 1.52
N ALA A 215 -10.72 6.86 1.98
CA ALA A 215 -12.08 6.39 2.20
C ALA A 215 -12.74 5.82 0.93
N PHE A 216 -12.36 6.33 -0.25
CA PHE A 216 -12.86 5.81 -1.52
C PHE A 216 -12.35 4.43 -1.87
N VAL A 217 -11.09 4.17 -1.60
CA VAL A 217 -10.51 2.85 -1.80
C VAL A 217 -11.19 1.83 -0.87
N HIS A 218 -11.65 2.30 0.29
CA HIS A 218 -12.38 1.50 1.27
C HIS A 218 -13.85 1.27 0.92
N GLY A 219 -14.52 2.28 0.38
CA GLY A 219 -15.98 2.33 0.30
C GLY A 219 -16.59 1.83 -1.00
N GLU A 220 -15.81 1.44 -2.01
CA GLU A 220 -16.34 0.98 -3.29
C GLU A 220 -16.67 -0.51 -3.28
N PRO A 221 -17.96 -0.89 -3.16
CA PRO A 221 -18.40 -2.30 -3.21
C PRO A 221 -18.14 -2.98 -4.55
N ARG A 222 -17.63 -2.25 -5.56
CA ARG A 222 -17.32 -2.76 -6.89
C ARG A 222 -15.96 -3.44 -6.97
N MET A 223 -15.11 -3.29 -5.93
CA MET A 223 -13.76 -3.82 -6.01
C MET A 223 -13.71 -5.34 -5.96
N LEU A 224 -14.53 -5.97 -5.14
CA LEU A 224 -14.45 -7.42 -4.94
C LEU A 224 -15.83 -7.94 -4.49
N PRO A 225 -16.20 -9.19 -4.81
CA PRO A 225 -17.42 -9.79 -4.29
C PRO A 225 -17.28 -10.02 -2.77
N GLY A 226 -17.95 -9.22 -1.98
CA GLY A 226 -17.97 -9.27 -0.51
C GLY A 226 -17.92 -7.88 0.12
N GLU A 227 -18.58 -7.69 1.25
CA GLU A 227 -18.51 -6.46 2.01
C GLU A 227 -17.17 -6.38 2.77
N PHE A 228 -16.56 -5.18 2.75
CA PHE A 228 -15.30 -4.92 3.45
C PHE A 228 -15.57 -3.97 4.60
N HIS A 229 -15.21 -4.36 5.82
CA HIS A 229 -15.17 -3.46 6.96
C HIS A 229 -13.72 -3.12 7.31
N PHE A 230 -13.45 -1.81 7.46
CA PHE A 230 -12.17 -1.30 7.93
C PHE A 230 -12.26 -0.94 9.40
N SER A 231 -11.42 -1.53 10.24
CA SER A 231 -11.12 -0.91 11.53
C SER A 231 -10.03 0.15 11.30
N GLY A 232 -10.08 1.29 11.99
CA GLY A 232 -9.13 2.40 11.88
C GLY A 232 -7.65 2.05 12.16
N GLU A 233 -7.30 0.78 12.17
CA GLU A 233 -5.96 0.23 12.30
C GLU A 233 -5.50 -0.53 11.02
N GLY A 234 -6.16 -0.31 9.86
CA GLY A 234 -5.81 -0.95 8.59
C GLY A 234 -6.24 -2.41 8.46
N LYS A 235 -7.23 -2.84 9.25
CA LYS A 235 -7.83 -4.18 9.13
C LYS A 235 -9.03 -4.16 8.20
N VAL A 236 -9.01 -5.06 7.22
CA VAL A 236 -10.19 -5.47 6.46
C VAL A 236 -10.76 -6.72 7.13
N VAL A 237 -11.98 -6.67 7.58
CA VAL A 237 -12.72 -7.85 8.04
C VAL A 237 -13.85 -8.08 7.05
N ALA A 238 -13.89 -9.25 6.41
CA ALA A 238 -15.06 -9.65 5.65
C ALA A 238 -16.19 -10.02 6.64
N ASP A 239 -17.35 -9.41 6.48
CA ASP A 239 -18.53 -9.80 7.25
C ASP A 239 -19.12 -11.07 6.62
N GLU A 240 -19.11 -12.19 7.34
CA GLU A 240 -19.69 -13.47 6.87
C GLU A 240 -21.22 -13.53 7.05
N ASP A 241 -21.87 -12.48 7.60
CA ASP A 241 -23.29 -12.46 7.96
C ASP A 241 -24.11 -11.43 7.16
N ALA A 242 -23.83 -11.19 5.86
CA ALA A 242 -24.68 -10.39 4.99
C ALA A 242 -25.28 -11.20 3.85
#